data_c2b0ea32827582fae500ac5778f4d4e3
#
_entry.id   c2b0ea32827582fae500ac5778f4d4e3
#
_cell.length_a   1.000
_cell.length_b   1.000
_cell.length_c   1.000
_cell.angle_alpha   90.00
_cell.angle_beta   90.00
_cell.angle_gamma   90.00
#
_symmetry.space_group_name_H-M   'P 1'
#
loop_
_entity.id
_entity.type
_entity.pdbx_description
1 polymer ?
#
loop_
_entity_poly.entity_id
_entity_poly.type
_entity_poly.pdbx_seq_one_letter_code
_entity_poly.pdbx_strand_id
1 'polypeptide(L)'
;MGFGAAALGIPLAADRAGHLSRLAGAGLRFLDAAPDRERLLRSRFPYAIHSNSRAGDFTDGVCPTGALGRALRMPAGRELALAVEQAVPLRLVGRFLNDVAEVLEQDVLTDAAVRLGARVAELRRNDDGTWTSLGADGTELTTSAHVVLATGGWEDTDRTARDLGVPPERVVASAELLTGALDRAGAVLRGGGRIVVVGASHSGFATVELLLERLGHRLTAGAITVVHRSLSLSYDSMQRARAEGPLTGQTLTVCPDTGTVNRFSGLRGRSRQMCERVIGGVEPRVRLCAAGSAEARRATADSALLVHASGYRTAEVPLRTASGEWIPLRTRRGTTAVDDGCRVLSRHGGPVPGVYALGLGYPRIGDDGVGRVGINLFHGSDADRIVRALDSAPTSAPNDERAPSWQGR
;
A
#
# COMPACT_ATOMS: atom_id res chain seq x y z
N MET A 1 -11.73 -6.75 -4.34
CA MET A 1 -12.10 -6.48 -2.93
C MET A 1 -11.26 -5.31 -2.44
N GLY A 2 -11.91 -4.26 -1.95
CA GLY A 2 -11.37 -2.92 -1.77
C GLY A 2 -11.57 -2.05 -3.02
N PHE A 3 -11.83 -0.77 -2.80
CA PHE A 3 -11.90 0.27 -3.85
C PHE A 3 -10.89 1.39 -3.55
N GLY A 4 -9.81 1.01 -2.89
CA GLY A 4 -8.68 1.88 -2.56
C GLY A 4 -7.74 2.14 -3.74
N ALA A 5 -6.63 2.83 -3.46
CA ALA A 5 -5.67 3.25 -4.47
C ALA A 5 -5.14 2.07 -5.34
N ALA A 6 -4.79 0.94 -4.74
CA ALA A 6 -4.27 -0.21 -5.49
C ALA A 6 -5.33 -0.85 -6.40
N ALA A 7 -6.58 -0.94 -5.95
CA ALA A 7 -7.67 -1.57 -6.72
C ALA A 7 -7.96 -0.84 -8.04
N LEU A 8 -7.77 0.48 -8.07
CA LEU A 8 -7.92 1.28 -9.29
C LEU A 8 -6.93 0.88 -10.41
N GLY A 9 -5.86 0.16 -10.07
CA GLY A 9 -4.93 -0.38 -11.06
C GLY A 9 -5.60 -1.33 -12.06
N ILE A 10 -6.58 -2.11 -11.62
CA ILE A 10 -7.27 -3.08 -12.51
C ILE A 10 -8.04 -2.37 -13.63
N PRO A 11 -8.98 -1.42 -13.37
CA PRO A 11 -9.63 -0.70 -14.44
C PRO A 11 -8.67 0.16 -15.27
N LEU A 12 -7.61 0.73 -14.68
CA LEU A 12 -6.59 1.46 -15.43
C LEU A 12 -5.84 0.56 -16.41
N ALA A 13 -5.43 -0.63 -15.99
CA ALA A 13 -4.77 -1.60 -16.87
C ALA A 13 -5.72 -2.13 -17.96
N ALA A 14 -6.98 -2.38 -17.62
CA ALA A 14 -7.99 -2.80 -18.59
C ALA A 14 -8.31 -1.70 -19.61
N ASP A 15 -8.31 -0.43 -19.20
CA ASP A 15 -8.49 0.72 -20.10
C ASP A 15 -7.33 0.84 -21.09
N ARG A 16 -6.07 0.76 -20.62
CA ARG A 16 -4.88 0.74 -21.49
C ARG A 16 -4.89 -0.41 -22.50
N ALA A 17 -5.41 -1.57 -22.09
CA ALA A 17 -5.52 -2.74 -22.95
C ALA A 17 -6.75 -2.71 -23.88
N GLY A 18 -7.62 -1.71 -23.79
CA GLY A 18 -8.89 -1.64 -24.54
C GLY A 18 -9.95 -2.66 -24.08
N HIS A 19 -9.79 -3.22 -22.89
CA HIS A 19 -10.66 -4.29 -22.36
C HIS A 19 -11.63 -3.83 -21.25
N LEU A 20 -11.61 -2.54 -20.87
CA LEU A 20 -12.35 -2.04 -19.73
C LEU A 20 -13.87 -2.24 -19.87
N SER A 21 -14.44 -1.91 -21.04
CA SER A 21 -15.89 -2.09 -21.29
C SER A 21 -16.30 -3.56 -21.23
N ARG A 22 -15.44 -4.47 -21.73
CA ARG A 22 -15.68 -5.92 -21.65
C ARG A 22 -15.63 -6.41 -20.20
N LEU A 23 -14.65 -5.96 -19.42
CA LEU A 23 -14.52 -6.32 -18.01
C LEU A 23 -15.71 -5.78 -17.18
N ALA A 24 -16.16 -4.55 -17.46
CA ALA A 24 -17.35 -3.98 -16.84
C ALA A 24 -18.61 -4.77 -17.22
N GLY A 25 -18.80 -5.11 -18.50
CA GLY A 25 -19.90 -5.92 -18.99
C GLY A 25 -19.90 -7.36 -18.45
N ALA A 26 -18.74 -7.92 -18.13
CA ALA A 26 -18.60 -9.21 -17.45
C ALA A 26 -18.92 -9.14 -15.94
N GLY A 27 -19.32 -7.99 -15.41
CA GLY A 27 -19.77 -7.82 -14.03
C GLY A 27 -18.65 -7.43 -13.07
N LEU A 28 -17.70 -6.58 -13.48
CA LEU A 28 -16.71 -6.01 -12.56
C LEU A 28 -17.40 -5.34 -11.36
N ARG A 29 -17.04 -5.78 -10.15
CA ARG A 29 -17.61 -5.27 -8.90
C ARG A 29 -16.51 -4.91 -7.89
N PHE A 30 -16.76 -3.87 -7.10
CA PHE A 30 -15.92 -3.45 -5.98
C PHE A 30 -16.70 -3.58 -4.68
N LEU A 31 -16.17 -4.40 -3.75
CA LEU A 31 -16.69 -4.51 -2.39
C LEU A 31 -15.72 -3.77 -1.47
N ASP A 32 -16.17 -2.72 -0.79
CA ASP A 32 -15.33 -1.95 0.12
C ASP A 32 -15.94 -1.89 1.53
N ALA A 33 -15.07 -1.97 2.54
CA ALA A 33 -15.49 -1.94 3.94
C ALA A 33 -15.80 -0.51 4.45
N ALA A 34 -15.47 0.54 3.69
CA ALA A 34 -15.84 1.91 4.03
C ALA A 34 -17.37 2.03 4.14
N PRO A 35 -17.90 2.56 5.27
CA PRO A 35 -19.34 2.60 5.49
C PRO A 35 -20.06 3.53 4.52
N ASP A 36 -19.37 4.53 4.02
CA ASP A 36 -19.90 5.56 3.15
C ASP A 36 -18.84 6.11 2.18
N ARG A 37 -19.31 6.95 1.25
CA ARG A 37 -18.46 7.55 0.22
C ARG A 37 -17.42 8.52 0.79
N GLU A 38 -17.76 9.28 1.78
CA GLU A 38 -16.85 10.25 2.38
C GLU A 38 -15.65 9.54 3.00
N ARG A 39 -15.90 8.45 3.73
CA ARG A 39 -14.85 7.63 4.33
C ARG A 39 -13.97 6.98 3.28
N LEU A 40 -14.56 6.46 2.21
CA LEU A 40 -13.83 5.91 1.07
C LEU A 40 -12.91 6.94 0.42
N LEU A 41 -13.43 8.13 0.08
CA LEU A 41 -12.65 9.19 -0.55
C LEU A 41 -11.48 9.65 0.33
N ARG A 42 -11.71 9.74 1.64
CA ARG A 42 -10.67 10.07 2.62
C ARG A 42 -9.61 8.99 2.81
N SER A 43 -9.92 7.74 2.49
CA SER A 43 -8.97 6.62 2.66
C SER A 43 -7.88 6.60 1.58
N ARG A 44 -8.08 7.27 0.44
CA ARG A 44 -7.10 7.32 -0.65
C ARG A 44 -6.04 8.36 -0.38
N PHE A 45 -4.86 7.92 0.05
CA PHE A 45 -3.73 8.77 0.39
C PHE A 45 -4.06 9.92 1.37
N PRO A 46 -4.52 9.61 2.59
CA PRO A 46 -4.92 10.60 3.59
C PRO A 46 -3.74 11.39 4.18
N TYR A 47 -2.53 11.09 3.73
CA TYR A 47 -1.28 11.50 4.36
C TYR A 47 -0.95 12.98 4.14
N ALA A 48 -0.47 13.62 5.22
CA ALA A 48 -0.07 15.04 5.26
C ALA A 48 1.39 15.23 4.88
N ILE A 49 1.93 14.39 4.01
CA ILE A 49 3.33 14.38 3.55
C ILE A 49 3.40 14.45 2.02
N HIS A 50 4.59 14.71 1.51
CA HIS A 50 4.89 14.57 0.08
C HIS A 50 5.19 13.11 -0.29
N SER A 51 4.97 12.78 -1.54
CA SER A 51 5.35 11.47 -2.11
C SER A 51 6.88 11.35 -2.19
N ASN A 52 7.36 10.10 -2.20
CA ASN A 52 8.73 9.79 -2.61
C ASN A 52 8.80 9.35 -4.10
N SER A 53 7.68 9.44 -4.81
CA SER A 53 7.54 9.21 -6.24
C SER A 53 7.24 10.54 -6.93
N ARG A 54 7.57 10.65 -8.22
CA ARG A 54 7.23 11.82 -9.04
C ARG A 54 5.74 11.84 -9.33
N ALA A 55 5.18 13.01 -9.63
CA ALA A 55 3.77 13.13 -10.03
C ALA A 55 3.43 12.26 -11.24
N GLY A 56 4.35 12.14 -12.22
CA GLY A 56 4.19 11.26 -13.38
C GLY A 56 3.93 9.80 -13.01
N ASP A 57 4.60 9.28 -11.97
CA ASP A 57 4.40 7.89 -11.53
C ASP A 57 2.94 7.56 -11.15
N PHE A 58 2.12 8.58 -10.84
CA PHE A 58 0.70 8.43 -10.52
C PHE A 58 -0.21 8.60 -11.74
N THR A 59 0.20 9.36 -12.73
CA THR A 59 -0.59 9.65 -13.95
C THR A 59 -0.28 8.70 -15.11
N ASP A 60 0.93 8.12 -15.16
CA ASP A 60 1.40 7.23 -16.25
C ASP A 60 0.52 5.98 -16.42
N GLY A 61 -0.20 5.59 -15.36
CA GLY A 61 -1.16 4.49 -15.41
C GLY A 61 -2.43 4.79 -16.21
N VAL A 62 -2.76 6.06 -16.49
CA VAL A 62 -3.99 6.48 -17.17
C VAL A 62 -3.75 6.62 -18.66
N CYS A 63 -4.54 5.92 -19.48
CA CYS A 63 -4.52 6.11 -20.95
C CYS A 63 -5.21 7.44 -21.32
N PRO A 64 -4.52 8.42 -21.94
CA PRO A 64 -5.12 9.72 -22.23
C PRO A 64 -6.33 9.66 -23.18
N THR A 65 -6.35 8.65 -24.07
CA THR A 65 -7.41 8.41 -25.05
C THR A 65 -8.39 7.33 -24.62
N GLY A 66 -8.17 6.69 -23.47
CA GLY A 66 -9.04 5.69 -22.91
C GLY A 66 -10.26 6.29 -22.22
N ALA A 67 -11.17 5.42 -21.76
CA ALA A 67 -12.39 5.81 -21.06
C ALA A 67 -12.09 6.61 -19.78
N LEU A 68 -10.98 6.28 -19.08
CA LEU A 68 -10.55 6.97 -17.87
C LEU A 68 -9.71 8.24 -18.11
N GLY A 69 -9.37 8.54 -19.37
CA GLY A 69 -8.52 9.70 -19.75
C GLY A 69 -9.10 11.06 -19.35
N ARG A 70 -10.41 11.16 -19.09
CA ARG A 70 -11.06 12.36 -18.57
C ARG A 70 -10.46 12.81 -17.24
N ALA A 71 -10.03 11.88 -16.38
CA ALA A 71 -9.43 12.18 -15.08
C ALA A 71 -8.16 13.05 -15.19
N LEU A 72 -7.34 12.86 -16.24
CA LEU A 72 -6.17 13.71 -16.50
C LEU A 72 -6.52 15.19 -16.76
N ARG A 73 -7.74 15.45 -17.24
CA ARG A 73 -8.24 16.80 -17.54
C ARG A 73 -9.01 17.44 -16.39
N MET A 74 -9.25 16.71 -15.30
CA MET A 74 -9.85 17.23 -14.07
C MET A 74 -8.81 18.05 -13.26
N PRO A 75 -9.22 18.86 -12.28
CA PRO A 75 -8.31 19.79 -11.59
C PRO A 75 -7.07 19.11 -11.01
N ALA A 76 -7.21 17.96 -10.30
CA ALA A 76 -6.07 17.30 -9.71
C ALA A 76 -5.13 16.69 -10.77
N GLY A 77 -5.66 16.14 -11.87
CA GLY A 77 -4.86 15.64 -12.99
C GLY A 77 -4.04 16.73 -13.67
N ARG A 78 -4.62 17.91 -13.88
CA ARG A 78 -3.90 19.09 -14.41
C ARG A 78 -2.81 19.58 -13.49
N GLU A 79 -3.07 19.63 -12.18
CA GLU A 79 -2.09 20.02 -11.18
C GLU A 79 -0.89 19.06 -11.14
N LEU A 80 -1.14 17.73 -11.23
CA LEU A 80 -0.08 16.73 -11.34
C LEU A 80 0.74 16.87 -12.64
N ALA A 81 0.10 17.17 -13.75
CA ALA A 81 0.77 17.35 -15.04
C ALA A 81 1.75 18.54 -15.04
N LEU A 82 1.51 19.58 -14.24
CA LEU A 82 2.43 20.72 -14.08
C LEU A 82 3.67 20.37 -13.24
N ALA A 83 3.65 19.25 -12.52
CA ALA A 83 4.70 18.84 -11.59
C ALA A 83 5.25 17.43 -11.90
N VAL A 84 5.20 16.97 -13.16
CA VAL A 84 5.43 15.58 -13.58
C VAL A 84 6.72 14.97 -13.01
N GLU A 85 7.81 15.74 -12.94
CA GLU A 85 9.11 15.30 -12.43
C GLU A 85 9.31 15.57 -10.92
N GLN A 86 8.32 16.15 -10.24
CA GLN A 86 8.44 16.57 -8.85
C GLN A 86 7.71 15.61 -7.90
N ALA A 87 8.20 15.57 -6.65
CA ALA A 87 7.43 15.00 -5.53
C ALA A 87 6.29 15.95 -5.17
N VAL A 88 5.09 15.40 -5.00
CA VAL A 88 3.87 16.19 -4.74
C VAL A 88 3.21 15.77 -3.42
N PRO A 89 2.37 16.63 -2.82
CA PRO A 89 1.59 16.26 -1.65
C PRO A 89 0.72 15.03 -1.93
N LEU A 90 0.78 14.01 -1.06
CA LEU A 90 -0.02 12.78 -1.25
C LEU A 90 -1.52 13.05 -1.24
N ARG A 91 -1.99 14.12 -0.61
CA ARG A 91 -3.41 14.54 -0.69
C ARG A 91 -3.82 14.97 -2.10
N LEU A 92 -2.89 15.54 -2.89
CA LEU A 92 -3.16 15.83 -4.30
C LEU A 92 -3.34 14.54 -5.09
N VAL A 93 -2.47 13.55 -4.85
CA VAL A 93 -2.60 12.22 -5.45
C VAL A 93 -3.93 11.57 -5.04
N GLY A 94 -4.33 11.68 -3.78
CA GLY A 94 -5.62 11.20 -3.30
C GLY A 94 -6.81 11.82 -4.06
N ARG A 95 -6.79 13.14 -4.29
CA ARG A 95 -7.81 13.81 -5.12
C ARG A 95 -7.84 13.27 -6.55
N PHE A 96 -6.67 13.12 -7.16
CA PHE A 96 -6.57 12.57 -8.51
C PHE A 96 -7.14 11.14 -8.61
N LEU A 97 -6.83 10.27 -7.64
CA LEU A 97 -7.39 8.92 -7.62
C LEU A 97 -8.91 8.91 -7.35
N ASN A 98 -9.41 9.91 -6.64
CA ASN A 98 -10.85 10.12 -6.50
C ASN A 98 -11.49 10.54 -7.83
N ASP A 99 -10.81 11.42 -8.59
CA ASP A 99 -11.26 11.81 -9.94
C ASP A 99 -11.28 10.58 -10.88
N VAL A 100 -10.25 9.71 -10.84
CA VAL A 100 -10.22 8.44 -11.61
C VAL A 100 -11.41 7.55 -11.24
N ALA A 101 -11.68 7.39 -9.94
CA ALA A 101 -12.79 6.56 -9.47
C ALA A 101 -14.15 7.15 -9.87
N GLU A 102 -14.30 8.48 -9.82
CA GLU A 102 -15.51 9.17 -10.25
C GLU A 102 -15.78 8.94 -11.74
N VAL A 103 -14.76 9.10 -12.59
CA VAL A 103 -14.88 8.83 -14.03
C VAL A 103 -15.25 7.37 -14.29
N LEU A 104 -14.60 6.43 -13.57
CA LEU A 104 -14.89 5.01 -13.68
C LEU A 104 -16.38 4.71 -13.35
N GLU A 105 -16.88 5.26 -12.25
CA GLU A 105 -18.26 5.03 -11.80
C GLU A 105 -19.29 5.69 -12.71
N GLN A 106 -19.02 6.91 -13.19
CA GLN A 106 -19.98 7.65 -14.02
C GLN A 106 -20.03 7.16 -15.47
N ASP A 107 -18.89 6.82 -16.05
CA ASP A 107 -18.76 6.61 -17.48
C ASP A 107 -18.68 5.12 -17.87
N VAL A 108 -18.41 4.21 -16.90
CA VAL A 108 -18.06 2.80 -17.22
C VAL A 108 -18.90 1.81 -16.41
N LEU A 109 -19.05 2.03 -15.10
CA LEU A 109 -19.68 1.05 -14.22
C LEU A 109 -21.21 1.24 -14.16
N THR A 110 -21.90 0.18 -13.77
CA THR A 110 -23.32 0.25 -13.39
C THR A 110 -23.44 0.70 -11.93
N ASP A 111 -24.59 1.25 -11.55
CA ASP A 111 -24.85 1.76 -10.19
C ASP A 111 -24.60 0.71 -9.08
N ALA A 112 -24.79 -0.57 -9.37
CA ALA A 112 -24.57 -1.66 -8.43
C ALA A 112 -23.13 -2.19 -8.37
N ALA A 113 -22.21 -1.64 -9.19
CA ALA A 113 -20.85 -2.18 -9.29
C ALA A 113 -19.98 -1.83 -8.08
N VAL A 114 -20.25 -0.75 -7.36
CA VAL A 114 -19.53 -0.37 -6.14
C VAL A 114 -20.44 -0.52 -4.93
N ARG A 115 -20.09 -1.45 -4.03
CA ARG A 115 -20.83 -1.69 -2.80
C ARG A 115 -20.01 -1.28 -1.59
N LEU A 116 -20.44 -0.25 -0.90
CA LEU A 116 -19.84 0.23 0.35
C LEU A 116 -20.43 -0.49 1.56
N GLY A 117 -19.76 -0.42 2.71
CA GLY A 117 -20.14 -1.17 3.92
C GLY A 117 -20.01 -2.69 3.75
N ALA A 118 -19.45 -3.14 2.64
CA ALA A 118 -19.33 -4.55 2.27
C ALA A 118 -17.98 -5.12 2.70
N ARG A 119 -17.78 -5.28 4.00
CA ARG A 119 -16.59 -5.95 4.55
C ARG A 119 -16.67 -7.44 4.27
N VAL A 120 -15.82 -7.92 3.37
CA VAL A 120 -15.67 -9.36 3.14
C VAL A 120 -14.89 -9.98 4.29
N ALA A 121 -15.51 -10.93 4.96
CA ALA A 121 -14.94 -11.68 6.07
C ALA A 121 -14.36 -13.04 5.65
N GLU A 122 -14.89 -13.63 4.56
CA GLU A 122 -14.48 -14.94 4.05
C GLU A 122 -14.72 -15.02 2.55
N LEU A 123 -13.87 -15.78 1.85
CA LEU A 123 -14.09 -16.26 0.49
C LEU A 123 -14.30 -17.77 0.51
N ARG A 124 -15.40 -18.25 -0.06
CA ARG A 124 -15.68 -19.68 -0.21
C ARG A 124 -15.69 -20.06 -1.68
N ARG A 125 -14.93 -21.09 -2.01
CA ARG A 125 -14.93 -21.67 -3.34
C ARG A 125 -16.17 -22.52 -3.52
N ASN A 126 -16.83 -22.42 -4.66
CA ASN A 126 -17.97 -23.26 -5.03
C ASN A 126 -17.53 -24.47 -5.86
N ASP A 127 -18.40 -25.47 -6.01
CA ASP A 127 -18.10 -26.69 -6.77
C ASP A 127 -17.88 -26.39 -8.27
N ASP A 128 -18.49 -25.35 -8.81
CA ASP A 128 -18.28 -24.86 -10.19
C ASP A 128 -16.96 -24.07 -10.36
N GLY A 129 -16.19 -23.93 -9.29
CA GLY A 129 -14.91 -23.22 -9.29
C GLY A 129 -15.02 -21.70 -9.07
N THR A 130 -16.22 -21.13 -8.98
CA THR A 130 -16.43 -19.72 -8.61
C THR A 130 -16.15 -19.47 -7.13
N TRP A 131 -16.15 -18.19 -6.73
CA TRP A 131 -15.91 -17.77 -5.36
C TRP A 131 -17.08 -16.94 -4.85
N THR A 132 -17.65 -17.33 -3.73
CA THR A 132 -18.64 -16.54 -2.97
C THR A 132 -17.92 -15.70 -1.92
N SER A 133 -18.12 -14.39 -1.95
CA SER A 133 -17.67 -13.43 -0.93
C SER A 133 -18.72 -13.33 0.16
N LEU A 134 -18.34 -13.58 1.42
CA LEU A 134 -19.24 -13.60 2.57
C LEU A 134 -18.94 -12.45 3.53
N GLY A 135 -19.98 -11.84 4.08
CA GLY A 135 -19.92 -10.92 5.21
C GLY A 135 -19.61 -11.63 6.54
N ALA A 136 -19.37 -10.87 7.60
CA ALA A 136 -19.07 -11.41 8.92
C ALA A 136 -20.25 -12.19 9.53
N ASP A 137 -21.47 -11.87 9.13
CA ASP A 137 -22.72 -12.54 9.49
C ASP A 137 -23.04 -13.76 8.60
N GLY A 138 -22.14 -14.10 7.68
CA GLY A 138 -22.34 -15.17 6.70
C GLY A 138 -23.20 -14.78 5.49
N THR A 139 -23.67 -13.54 5.41
CA THR A 139 -24.43 -13.05 4.25
C THR A 139 -23.59 -13.09 2.99
N GLU A 140 -24.14 -13.63 1.91
CA GLU A 140 -23.53 -13.60 0.60
C GLU A 140 -23.52 -12.16 0.04
N LEU A 141 -22.33 -11.68 -0.28
CA LEU A 141 -22.13 -10.35 -0.86
C LEU A 141 -22.12 -10.38 -2.39
N THR A 142 -21.44 -11.36 -2.96
CA THR A 142 -21.38 -11.60 -4.41
C THR A 142 -20.70 -12.93 -4.71
N THR A 143 -21.01 -13.51 -5.86
CA THR A 143 -20.28 -14.65 -6.45
C THR A 143 -19.57 -14.20 -7.73
N SER A 144 -18.36 -14.70 -7.97
CA SER A 144 -17.52 -14.31 -9.10
C SER A 144 -16.56 -15.42 -9.52
N ALA A 145 -16.22 -15.52 -10.80
CA ALA A 145 -15.20 -16.45 -11.30
C ALA A 145 -13.80 -16.08 -10.79
N HIS A 146 -13.53 -14.80 -10.61
CA HIS A 146 -12.23 -14.28 -10.20
C HIS A 146 -12.37 -13.25 -9.07
N VAL A 147 -11.40 -13.25 -8.17
CA VAL A 147 -11.32 -12.30 -7.06
C VAL A 147 -9.95 -11.63 -7.07
N VAL A 148 -9.93 -10.30 -6.97
CA VAL A 148 -8.71 -9.53 -6.77
C VAL A 148 -8.71 -8.95 -5.35
N LEU A 149 -7.79 -9.41 -4.50
CA LEU A 149 -7.60 -8.89 -3.16
C LEU A 149 -6.77 -7.62 -3.21
N ALA A 150 -7.39 -6.49 -2.89
CA ALA A 150 -6.75 -5.18 -2.74
C ALA A 150 -7.07 -4.61 -1.36
N THR A 151 -7.06 -5.47 -0.34
CA THR A 151 -7.48 -5.18 1.03
C THR A 151 -6.50 -4.29 1.80
N GLY A 152 -5.35 -3.97 1.19
CA GLY A 152 -4.32 -3.14 1.79
C GLY A 152 -3.46 -3.87 2.81
N GLY A 153 -2.71 -3.08 3.57
CA GLY A 153 -1.86 -3.54 4.66
C GLY A 153 -2.09 -2.70 5.90
N TRP A 154 -1.76 -3.24 7.04
CA TRP A 154 -1.82 -2.56 8.32
C TRP A 154 -0.51 -2.72 9.09
N GLU A 155 -0.23 -1.80 9.99
CA GLU A 155 0.97 -1.79 10.83
C GLU A 155 0.68 -2.47 12.17
N ASP A 156 1.39 -3.57 12.47
CA ASP A 156 1.19 -4.40 13.67
C ASP A 156 1.88 -3.80 14.90
N THR A 157 1.25 -2.79 15.48
CA THR A 157 1.73 -2.08 16.67
C THR A 157 1.79 -2.99 17.91
N ASP A 158 0.82 -3.90 18.06
CA ASP A 158 0.78 -4.85 19.18
C ASP A 158 1.96 -5.81 19.16
N ARG A 159 2.34 -6.28 17.98
CA ARG A 159 3.55 -7.09 17.85
C ARG A 159 4.80 -6.28 18.21
N THR A 160 4.89 -5.05 17.72
CA THR A 160 6.04 -4.19 18.07
C THR A 160 6.12 -3.96 19.57
N ALA A 161 5.00 -3.72 20.24
CA ALA A 161 4.95 -3.59 21.69
C ALA A 161 5.47 -4.87 22.38
N ARG A 162 5.00 -6.04 21.97
CA ARG A 162 5.47 -7.34 22.50
C ARG A 162 6.95 -7.59 22.23
N ASP A 163 7.40 -7.40 21.00
CA ASP A 163 8.79 -7.67 20.58
C ASP A 163 9.79 -6.76 21.31
N LEU A 164 9.37 -5.55 21.68
CA LEU A 164 10.19 -4.57 22.41
C LEU A 164 9.99 -4.60 23.93
N GLY A 165 9.02 -5.36 24.42
CA GLY A 165 8.69 -5.42 25.86
C GLY A 165 8.16 -4.11 26.43
N VAL A 166 7.40 -3.35 25.63
CA VAL A 166 6.82 -2.06 26.04
C VAL A 166 5.29 -2.12 26.10
N PRO A 167 4.64 -1.27 26.90
CA PRO A 167 3.19 -1.17 26.93
C PRO A 167 2.61 -0.79 25.56
N PRO A 168 1.53 -1.48 25.09
CA PRO A 168 0.92 -1.22 23.78
C PRO A 168 0.50 0.25 23.56
N GLU A 169 0.05 0.89 24.62
CA GLU A 169 -0.35 2.30 24.63
C GLU A 169 0.81 3.26 24.33
N ARG A 170 2.06 2.82 24.43
CA ARG A 170 3.23 3.61 24.02
C ARG A 170 3.52 3.52 22.53
N VAL A 171 2.90 2.59 21.81
CA VAL A 171 3.17 2.35 20.39
C VAL A 171 2.04 2.93 19.54
N VAL A 172 2.41 3.65 18.47
CA VAL A 172 1.49 4.16 17.46
C VAL A 172 1.95 3.72 16.06
N ALA A 173 1.03 3.59 15.14
CA ALA A 173 1.33 3.34 13.74
C ALA A 173 1.93 4.59 13.08
N SER A 174 2.92 4.43 12.19
CA SER A 174 3.42 5.56 11.41
C SER A 174 2.31 6.16 10.54
N ALA A 175 1.44 5.34 10.00
CA ALA A 175 0.30 5.77 9.21
C ALA A 175 -0.62 6.75 9.96
N GLU A 176 -0.82 6.57 11.27
CA GLU A 176 -1.61 7.48 12.10
C GLU A 176 -0.96 8.88 12.13
N LEU A 177 0.33 8.96 12.46
CA LEU A 177 1.04 10.25 12.49
C LEU A 177 1.08 10.90 11.11
N LEU A 178 1.30 10.12 10.07
CA LEU A 178 1.41 10.60 8.69
C LEU A 178 0.10 11.21 8.17
N THR A 179 -1.06 10.93 8.77
CA THR A 179 -2.30 11.64 8.46
C THR A 179 -2.34 13.06 9.02
N GLY A 180 -1.41 13.40 9.91
CA GLY A 180 -1.33 14.67 10.63
C GLY A 180 -1.90 14.62 12.05
N ALA A 181 -2.22 13.43 12.58
CA ALA A 181 -2.66 13.22 13.97
C ALA A 181 -1.45 13.32 14.93
N LEU A 182 -0.97 14.52 15.22
CA LEU A 182 0.26 14.75 15.97
C LEU A 182 0.07 15.15 17.44
N ASP A 183 -1.16 15.17 17.96
CA ASP A 183 -1.47 15.63 19.31
C ASP A 183 -0.71 14.85 20.37
N ARG A 184 -0.65 13.53 20.23
CA ARG A 184 0.06 12.66 21.14
C ARG A 184 1.58 12.88 21.11
N ALA A 185 2.18 12.96 19.94
CA ALA A 185 3.59 13.31 19.77
C ALA A 185 3.90 14.69 20.34
N GLY A 186 3.02 15.66 20.08
CA GLY A 186 3.13 17.01 20.63
C GLY A 186 3.03 17.05 22.15
N ALA A 187 2.18 16.24 22.78
CA ALA A 187 2.07 16.16 24.23
C ALA A 187 3.34 15.55 24.86
N VAL A 188 3.87 14.49 24.28
CA VAL A 188 5.13 13.87 24.71
C VAL A 188 6.28 14.86 24.68
N LEU A 189 6.42 15.61 23.58
CA LEU A 189 7.52 16.59 23.43
C LEU A 189 7.37 17.79 24.37
N ARG A 190 6.15 18.25 24.66
CA ARG A 190 5.93 19.28 25.69
C ARG A 190 6.36 18.84 27.09
N GLY A 191 6.21 17.57 27.39
CA GLY A 191 6.67 16.98 28.66
C GLY A 191 8.18 16.66 28.68
N GLY A 192 8.95 17.05 27.67
CA GLY A 192 10.38 16.73 27.57
C GLY A 192 10.65 15.24 27.23
N GLY A 193 9.63 14.49 26.84
CA GLY A 193 9.75 13.09 26.45
C GLY A 193 10.43 12.93 25.09
N ARG A 194 10.91 11.71 24.82
CA ARG A 194 11.57 11.31 23.57
C ARG A 194 10.71 10.41 22.73
N ILE A 195 10.91 10.46 21.41
CA ILE A 195 10.20 9.63 20.42
C ILE A 195 11.19 8.65 19.80
N VAL A 196 10.82 7.38 19.71
CA VAL A 196 11.56 6.37 18.95
C VAL A 196 10.75 5.96 17.74
N VAL A 197 11.37 6.03 16.55
CA VAL A 197 10.80 5.52 15.30
C VAL A 197 11.44 4.17 15.00
N VAL A 198 10.65 3.11 15.03
CA VAL A 198 11.11 1.74 14.77
C VAL A 198 10.95 1.41 13.30
N GLY A 199 12.04 1.48 12.57
CA GLY A 199 12.12 1.29 11.11
C GLY A 199 12.65 2.54 10.40
N ALA A 200 13.65 2.33 9.52
CA ALA A 200 14.31 3.38 8.74
C ALA A 200 13.99 3.25 7.24
N SER A 201 12.73 2.98 6.93
CA SER A 201 12.18 2.96 5.58
C SER A 201 11.57 4.33 5.21
N HIS A 202 10.91 4.40 4.07
CA HIS A 202 10.19 5.61 3.64
C HIS A 202 9.21 6.12 4.71
N SER A 203 8.40 5.23 5.31
CA SER A 203 7.47 5.63 6.37
C SER A 203 8.18 6.20 7.60
N GLY A 204 9.33 5.60 7.99
CA GLY A 204 10.12 6.07 9.12
C GLY A 204 10.66 7.47 8.91
N PHE A 205 11.34 7.72 7.78
CA PHE A 205 11.89 9.05 7.49
C PHE A 205 10.83 10.09 7.14
N ALA A 206 9.72 9.69 6.52
CA ALA A 206 8.58 10.60 6.33
C ALA A 206 7.95 11.02 7.66
N THR A 207 7.87 10.10 8.64
CA THR A 207 7.44 10.44 10.01
C THR A 207 8.40 11.42 10.67
N VAL A 208 9.72 11.18 10.57
CA VAL A 208 10.75 12.10 11.08
C VAL A 208 10.59 13.48 10.46
N GLU A 209 10.46 13.55 9.14
CA GLU A 209 10.29 14.81 8.41
C GLU A 209 9.04 15.56 8.89
N LEU A 210 7.90 14.89 8.99
CA LEU A 210 6.65 15.49 9.46
C LEU A 210 6.76 16.01 10.91
N LEU A 211 7.41 15.25 11.80
CA LEU A 211 7.66 15.69 13.18
C LEU A 211 8.56 16.93 13.22
N LEU A 212 9.61 16.96 12.40
CA LEU A 212 10.50 18.13 12.30
C LEU A 212 9.78 19.35 11.72
N GLU A 213 8.97 19.20 10.69
CA GLU A 213 8.22 20.29 10.07
C GLU A 213 7.17 20.88 11.02
N ARG A 214 6.43 20.02 11.73
CA ARG A 214 5.26 20.45 12.52
C ARG A 214 5.58 20.75 13.97
N LEU A 215 6.54 20.03 14.55
CA LEU A 215 6.89 20.11 15.98
C LEU A 215 8.35 20.49 16.23
N GLY A 216 9.09 20.87 15.17
CA GLY A 216 10.54 21.12 15.24
C GLY A 216 10.97 22.16 16.27
N HIS A 217 10.11 23.16 16.56
CA HIS A 217 10.33 24.17 17.59
C HIS A 217 10.31 23.60 19.03
N ARG A 218 9.86 22.36 19.21
CA ARG A 218 9.81 21.63 20.51
C ARG A 218 10.89 20.57 20.64
N LEU A 219 11.64 20.31 19.57
CA LEU A 219 12.61 19.24 19.51
C LEU A 219 14.00 19.72 19.94
N THR A 220 14.53 19.11 20.99
CA THR A 220 15.93 19.26 21.40
C THR A 220 16.84 18.27 20.68
N ALA A 221 18.15 18.41 20.82
CA ALA A 221 19.10 17.45 20.25
C ALA A 221 18.82 16.02 20.75
N GLY A 222 18.72 15.08 19.80
CA GLY A 222 18.42 13.67 20.08
C GLY A 222 17.01 13.39 20.60
N ALA A 223 16.04 14.28 20.42
CA ALA A 223 14.64 14.07 20.81
C ALA A 223 13.97 12.95 20.03
N ILE A 224 14.43 12.68 18.80
CA ILE A 224 13.96 11.57 17.96
C ILE A 224 15.10 10.58 17.79
N THR A 225 14.83 9.28 17.98
CA THR A 225 15.75 8.21 17.65
C THR A 225 15.12 7.29 16.60
N VAL A 226 15.79 7.07 15.48
CA VAL A 226 15.40 6.09 14.45
C VAL A 226 16.16 4.80 14.68
N VAL A 227 15.46 3.71 14.98
CA VAL A 227 16.05 2.38 15.15
C VAL A 227 15.94 1.61 13.84
N HIS A 228 17.08 1.15 13.29
CA HIS A 228 17.16 0.49 11.99
C HIS A 228 17.86 -0.86 12.06
N ARG A 229 17.42 -1.82 11.24
CA ARG A 229 18.15 -3.09 11.00
C ARG A 229 19.18 -2.94 9.90
N SER A 230 18.84 -2.17 8.89
CA SER A 230 19.68 -1.82 7.77
C SER A 230 19.29 -0.44 7.24
N LEU A 231 20.24 0.28 6.67
CA LEU A 231 19.99 1.49 5.91
C LEU A 231 20.40 1.19 4.46
N SER A 232 19.59 1.66 3.52
CA SER A 232 19.87 1.51 2.10
C SER A 232 19.38 2.75 1.37
N LEU A 233 20.23 3.26 0.47
CA LEU A 233 19.90 4.36 -0.42
C LEU A 233 19.69 3.82 -1.83
N SER A 234 18.74 4.41 -2.55
CA SER A 234 18.51 4.15 -3.97
C SER A 234 19.30 5.14 -4.80
N TYR A 235 19.81 4.69 -5.94
CA TYR A 235 20.58 5.51 -6.88
C TYR A 235 20.06 5.29 -8.29
N ASP A 236 20.10 6.33 -9.12
CA ASP A 236 19.62 6.27 -10.51
C ASP A 236 20.45 5.31 -11.38
N SER A 237 21.72 5.08 -11.01
CA SER A 237 22.61 4.16 -11.71
C SER A 237 23.71 3.62 -10.79
N MET A 238 24.37 2.54 -11.21
CA MET A 238 25.55 1.98 -10.52
C MET A 238 26.72 2.97 -10.53
N GLN A 239 26.88 3.75 -11.60
CA GLN A 239 27.91 4.79 -11.67
C GLN A 239 27.71 5.82 -10.57
N ARG A 240 26.47 6.30 -10.39
CA ARG A 240 26.12 7.26 -9.34
C ARG A 240 26.32 6.67 -7.95
N ALA A 241 25.92 5.41 -7.72
CA ALA A 241 26.12 4.73 -6.46
C ALA A 241 27.62 4.65 -6.06
N ARG A 242 28.50 4.39 -7.04
CA ARG A 242 29.95 4.36 -6.80
C ARG A 242 30.55 5.75 -6.55
N ALA A 243 30.07 6.77 -7.26
CA ALA A 243 30.57 8.14 -7.13
C ALA A 243 30.18 8.78 -5.80
N GLU A 244 28.95 8.57 -5.34
CA GLU A 244 28.46 9.11 -4.06
C GLU A 244 28.92 8.26 -2.85
N GLY A 245 29.33 7.02 -3.08
CA GLY A 245 29.67 6.02 -2.06
C GLY A 245 28.43 5.39 -1.41
N PRO A 246 28.32 4.06 -1.41
CA PRO A 246 27.24 3.39 -0.69
C PRO A 246 27.45 3.50 0.80
N LEU A 247 26.36 3.42 1.57
CA LEU A 247 26.47 3.30 3.02
C LEU A 247 27.24 2.04 3.41
N THR A 248 27.99 2.10 4.51
CA THR A 248 28.76 0.96 5.00
C THR A 248 27.86 -0.27 5.19
N GLY A 249 28.23 -1.37 4.57
CA GLY A 249 27.47 -2.64 4.60
C GLY A 249 26.24 -2.66 3.70
N GLN A 250 26.01 -1.63 2.86
CA GLN A 250 24.91 -1.63 1.91
C GLN A 250 25.22 -2.55 0.72
N THR A 251 24.32 -3.50 0.44
CA THR A 251 24.35 -4.28 -0.81
C THR A 251 23.77 -3.44 -1.95
N LEU A 252 24.44 -3.45 -3.11
CA LEU A 252 23.98 -2.76 -4.31
C LEU A 252 23.33 -3.77 -5.28
N THR A 253 22.04 -3.63 -5.51
CA THR A 253 21.27 -4.49 -6.42
C THR A 253 20.67 -3.63 -7.54
N VAL A 254 21.04 -3.94 -8.79
CA VAL A 254 20.53 -3.22 -9.98
C VAL A 254 19.16 -3.79 -10.35
N CYS A 255 18.19 -2.92 -10.54
CA CYS A 255 16.89 -3.27 -11.14
C CYS A 255 17.08 -3.52 -12.63
N PRO A 256 16.80 -4.71 -13.17
CA PRO A 256 17.05 -5.02 -14.58
C PRO A 256 16.19 -4.17 -15.53
N ASP A 257 14.99 -3.78 -15.10
CA ASP A 257 14.05 -3.05 -15.93
C ASP A 257 14.42 -1.57 -16.11
N THR A 258 15.10 -0.98 -15.10
CA THR A 258 15.31 0.49 -15.08
C THR A 258 16.76 0.92 -14.87
N GLY A 259 17.67 -0.02 -14.57
CA GLY A 259 19.05 0.31 -14.21
C GLY A 259 19.22 0.97 -12.83
N THR A 260 18.11 1.31 -12.14
CA THR A 260 18.12 1.92 -10.80
C THR A 260 18.71 0.95 -9.78
N VAL A 261 19.62 1.41 -8.94
CA VAL A 261 20.20 0.62 -7.86
C VAL A 261 19.31 0.72 -6.62
N ASN A 262 19.05 -0.43 -6.00
CA ASN A 262 18.21 -0.55 -4.79
C ASN A 262 16.82 0.11 -4.91
N ARG A 263 16.20 -0.01 -6.08
CA ARG A 263 14.93 0.63 -6.42
C ARG A 263 13.83 0.40 -5.38
N PHE A 264 13.71 -0.81 -4.83
CA PHE A 264 12.64 -1.18 -3.89
C PHE A 264 13.09 -1.25 -2.44
N SER A 265 14.39 -1.41 -2.19
CA SER A 265 14.95 -1.50 -0.84
C SER A 265 15.57 -0.19 -0.34
N GLY A 266 15.92 0.72 -1.24
CA GLY A 266 16.63 1.95 -0.93
C GLY A 266 15.71 3.16 -0.75
N LEU A 267 16.10 4.05 0.15
CA LEU A 267 15.49 5.36 0.33
C LEU A 267 15.71 6.23 -0.91
N ARG A 268 14.66 6.94 -1.32
CA ARG A 268 14.68 7.89 -2.45
C ARG A 268 13.93 9.16 -2.08
N GLY A 269 14.07 10.20 -2.92
CA GLY A 269 13.39 11.48 -2.75
C GLY A 269 13.66 12.11 -1.38
N ARG A 270 12.64 12.67 -0.77
CA ARG A 270 12.71 13.39 0.51
C ARG A 270 13.19 12.51 1.67
N SER A 271 12.75 11.24 1.72
CA SER A 271 13.21 10.29 2.74
C SER A 271 14.72 10.03 2.67
N ARG A 272 15.29 9.96 1.45
CA ARG A 272 16.74 9.86 1.26
C ARG A 272 17.45 11.13 1.75
N GLN A 273 16.98 12.32 1.34
CA GLN A 273 17.55 13.60 1.76
C GLN A 273 17.55 13.75 3.29
N MET A 274 16.45 13.35 3.95
CA MET A 274 16.37 13.36 5.40
C MET A 274 17.38 12.40 6.04
N CYS A 275 17.51 11.17 5.52
CA CYS A 275 18.50 10.21 5.98
C CYS A 275 19.93 10.78 5.86
N GLU A 276 20.29 11.36 4.72
CA GLU A 276 21.60 11.97 4.47
C GLU A 276 21.89 13.14 5.43
N ARG A 277 20.91 14.00 5.71
CA ARG A 277 21.04 15.09 6.70
C ARG A 277 21.31 14.56 8.10
N VAL A 278 20.66 13.45 8.49
CA VAL A 278 20.87 12.82 9.80
C VAL A 278 22.25 12.19 9.88
N ILE A 279 22.66 11.43 8.87
CA ILE A 279 23.99 10.79 8.82
C ILE A 279 25.11 11.85 8.80
N GLY A 280 24.93 12.95 8.06
CA GLY A 280 25.88 14.04 7.97
C GLY A 280 25.90 14.97 9.19
N GLY A 281 25.10 14.70 10.24
CA GLY A 281 25.03 15.53 11.46
C GLY A 281 24.35 16.88 11.27
N VAL A 282 23.75 17.15 10.11
CA VAL A 282 23.05 18.41 9.80
C VAL A 282 21.73 18.52 10.57
N GLU A 283 21.18 17.38 11.02
CA GLU A 283 19.94 17.31 11.79
C GLU A 283 20.18 16.73 13.18
N PRO A 284 20.69 17.50 14.15
CA PRO A 284 21.11 16.99 15.46
C PRO A 284 19.94 16.55 16.36
N ARG A 285 18.70 16.91 16.02
CA ARG A 285 17.49 16.49 16.76
C ARG A 285 17.15 15.00 16.54
N VAL A 286 17.75 14.38 15.51
CA VAL A 286 17.52 12.99 15.13
C VAL A 286 18.79 12.17 15.29
N ARG A 287 18.69 10.97 15.89
CA ARG A 287 19.77 9.99 16.00
C ARG A 287 19.42 8.71 15.27
N LEU A 288 20.44 8.01 14.79
CA LEU A 288 20.30 6.66 14.20
C LEU A 288 20.93 5.66 15.15
N CYS A 289 20.21 4.59 15.44
CA CYS A 289 20.70 3.47 16.26
C CYS A 289 20.46 2.14 15.54
N ALA A 290 21.47 1.29 15.50
CA ALA A 290 21.32 -0.06 14.98
C ALA A 290 20.42 -0.90 15.92
N ALA A 291 19.47 -1.61 15.36
CA ALA A 291 18.59 -2.51 16.11
C ALA A 291 19.41 -3.56 16.86
N GLY A 292 19.04 -3.83 18.11
CA GLY A 292 19.79 -4.74 19.00
C GLY A 292 21.01 -4.13 19.68
N SER A 293 21.41 -2.90 19.35
CA SER A 293 22.48 -2.20 20.08
C SER A 293 22.04 -1.83 21.51
N ALA A 294 23.01 -1.63 22.41
CA ALA A 294 22.72 -1.15 23.77
C ALA A 294 22.07 0.25 23.75
N GLU A 295 22.46 1.07 22.76
CA GLU A 295 21.89 2.40 22.57
C GLU A 295 20.42 2.33 22.13
N ALA A 296 20.07 1.47 21.16
CA ALA A 296 18.68 1.27 20.74
C ALA A 296 17.80 0.76 21.87
N ARG A 297 18.30 -0.19 22.69
CA ARG A 297 17.57 -0.69 23.87
C ARG A 297 17.29 0.42 24.88
N ARG A 298 18.31 1.22 25.22
CA ARG A 298 18.15 2.38 26.12
C ARG A 298 17.18 3.40 25.57
N ALA A 299 17.32 3.79 24.30
CA ALA A 299 16.43 4.73 23.66
C ALA A 299 14.96 4.24 23.69
N THR A 300 14.73 2.95 23.45
CA THR A 300 13.40 2.33 23.52
C THR A 300 12.83 2.34 24.94
N ALA A 301 13.64 2.01 25.96
CA ALA A 301 13.22 2.01 27.35
C ALA A 301 12.85 3.43 27.83
N ASP A 302 13.67 4.43 27.46
CA ASP A 302 13.53 5.82 27.90
C ASP A 302 12.48 6.62 27.07
N SER A 303 11.99 6.06 25.94
CA SER A 303 11.06 6.78 25.09
C SER A 303 9.66 6.87 25.71
N ALA A 304 8.99 7.98 25.55
CA ALA A 304 7.60 8.16 25.94
C ALA A 304 6.62 7.76 24.81
N LEU A 305 7.10 7.70 23.56
CA LEU A 305 6.32 7.29 22.40
C LEU A 305 7.21 6.49 21.43
N LEU A 306 6.68 5.36 20.95
CA LEU A 306 7.27 4.56 19.89
C LEU A 306 6.38 4.62 18.65
N VAL A 307 6.99 4.84 17.51
CA VAL A 307 6.30 4.85 16.22
C VAL A 307 6.70 3.60 15.44
N HIS A 308 5.74 2.74 15.16
CA HIS A 308 5.95 1.59 14.27
C HIS A 308 6.04 2.07 12.83
N ALA A 309 7.19 1.85 12.18
CA ALA A 309 7.45 2.14 10.77
C ALA A 309 8.23 0.99 10.10
N SER A 310 8.06 -0.23 10.61
CA SER A 310 8.85 -1.41 10.20
C SER A 310 8.14 -2.30 9.17
N GLY A 311 7.12 -1.78 8.50
CA GLY A 311 6.42 -2.43 7.38
C GLY A 311 4.98 -2.80 7.70
N TYR A 312 4.33 -3.41 6.71
CA TYR A 312 2.91 -3.74 6.74
C TYR A 312 2.71 -5.25 6.82
N ARG A 313 1.56 -5.65 7.38
CA ARG A 313 0.99 -6.98 7.29
C ARG A 313 -0.21 -6.97 6.36
N THR A 314 -0.51 -8.10 5.76
CA THR A 314 -1.72 -8.27 4.97
C THR A 314 -2.96 -8.18 5.87
N ALA A 315 -3.97 -7.43 5.44
CA ALA A 315 -5.33 -7.59 5.94
C ALA A 315 -5.90 -8.86 5.27
N GLU A 316 -5.65 -10.01 5.90
CA GLU A 316 -5.99 -11.31 5.32
C GLU A 316 -7.51 -11.51 5.26
N VAL A 317 -7.95 -12.12 4.15
CA VAL A 317 -9.31 -12.64 4.00
C VAL A 317 -9.20 -14.17 3.98
N PRO A 318 -9.85 -14.87 4.90
CA PRO A 318 -9.91 -16.31 4.94
C PRO A 318 -10.45 -16.92 3.63
N LEU A 319 -9.79 -17.98 3.15
CA LEU A 319 -10.24 -18.73 1.98
C LEU A 319 -10.64 -20.14 2.39
N ARG A 320 -11.79 -20.63 1.89
CA ARG A 320 -12.27 -22.00 2.12
C ARG A 320 -12.57 -22.72 0.81
N THR A 321 -12.47 -24.04 0.87
CA THR A 321 -12.93 -24.94 -0.20
C THR A 321 -14.47 -24.99 -0.22
N ALA A 322 -15.04 -25.66 -1.23
CA ALA A 322 -16.48 -25.93 -1.30
C ALA A 322 -16.96 -26.77 -0.11
N SER A 323 -16.13 -27.70 0.39
CA SER A 323 -16.41 -28.47 1.61
C SER A 323 -16.30 -27.67 2.90
N GLY A 324 -15.91 -26.37 2.81
CA GLY A 324 -15.75 -25.50 3.99
C GLY A 324 -14.38 -25.62 4.68
N GLU A 325 -13.46 -26.44 4.15
CA GLU A 325 -12.12 -26.56 4.70
C GLU A 325 -11.29 -25.31 4.46
N TRP A 326 -10.45 -24.96 5.43
CA TRP A 326 -9.54 -23.84 5.33
C TRP A 326 -8.48 -24.04 4.27
N ILE A 327 -8.24 -23.04 3.40
CA ILE A 327 -7.12 -23.00 2.48
C ILE A 327 -6.01 -22.13 3.12
N PRO A 328 -5.00 -22.76 3.76
CA PRO A 328 -3.93 -21.98 4.40
C PRO A 328 -3.10 -21.29 3.36
N LEU A 329 -2.91 -19.97 3.52
CA LEU A 329 -2.12 -19.17 2.60
C LEU A 329 -0.64 -19.23 2.96
N ARG A 330 0.21 -19.11 1.96
CA ARG A 330 1.65 -18.97 2.14
C ARG A 330 1.94 -17.53 2.55
N THR A 331 2.63 -17.37 3.69
CA THR A 331 3.03 -16.05 4.16
C THR A 331 4.55 -15.90 4.13
N ARG A 332 5.00 -14.68 3.88
CA ARG A 332 6.42 -14.31 3.94
C ARG A 332 6.54 -12.96 4.66
N ARG A 333 7.30 -12.93 5.76
CA ARG A 333 7.49 -11.72 6.59
C ARG A 333 6.19 -11.06 7.07
N GLY A 334 5.13 -11.85 7.26
CA GLY A 334 3.83 -11.35 7.71
C GLY A 334 2.92 -10.79 6.60
N THR A 335 3.30 -10.97 5.34
CA THR A 335 2.46 -10.67 4.18
C THR A 335 2.10 -11.94 3.42
N THR A 336 0.93 -11.96 2.81
CA THR A 336 0.49 -13.06 1.95
C THR A 336 1.34 -13.09 0.68
N ALA A 337 1.89 -14.26 0.36
CA ALA A 337 2.74 -14.45 -0.80
C ALA A 337 1.91 -14.53 -2.08
N VAL A 338 2.40 -13.87 -3.13
CA VAL A 338 1.89 -13.98 -4.50
C VAL A 338 3.01 -14.42 -5.44
N ASP A 339 2.65 -15.06 -6.54
CA ASP A 339 3.59 -15.38 -7.62
C ASP A 339 3.81 -14.20 -8.58
N ASP A 340 4.60 -14.42 -9.63
CA ASP A 340 4.86 -13.39 -10.65
C ASP A 340 3.62 -12.97 -11.44
N GLY A 341 2.57 -13.79 -11.47
CA GLY A 341 1.26 -13.48 -12.04
C GLY A 341 0.33 -12.76 -11.07
N CYS A 342 0.81 -12.37 -9.89
CA CYS A 342 0.01 -11.82 -8.79
C CYS A 342 -1.07 -12.76 -8.27
N ARG A 343 -0.95 -14.09 -8.47
CA ARG A 343 -1.86 -15.10 -7.93
C ARG A 343 -1.48 -15.41 -6.50
N VAL A 344 -2.47 -15.50 -5.62
CA VAL A 344 -2.26 -15.85 -4.20
C VAL A 344 -1.77 -17.29 -4.08
N LEU A 345 -0.76 -17.52 -3.25
CA LEU A 345 -0.15 -18.85 -3.07
C LEU A 345 -0.71 -19.55 -1.83
N SER A 346 -1.08 -20.83 -1.98
CA SER A 346 -1.38 -21.69 -0.84
C SER A 346 -0.10 -22.13 -0.12
N ARG A 347 -0.21 -22.49 1.16
CA ARG A 347 0.92 -23.03 1.95
C ARG A 347 1.46 -24.34 1.35
N HIS A 348 0.60 -25.14 0.75
CA HIS A 348 0.94 -26.46 0.20
C HIS A 348 1.53 -26.41 -1.22
N GLY A 349 1.79 -25.20 -1.74
CA GLY A 349 2.35 -24.95 -3.07
C GLY A 349 1.27 -24.60 -4.09
N GLY A 350 1.67 -24.00 -5.19
CA GLY A 350 0.77 -23.60 -6.26
C GLY A 350 -0.16 -22.42 -5.95
N PRO A 351 -0.63 -21.74 -7.00
CA PRO A 351 -1.56 -20.63 -6.88
C PRO A 351 -2.97 -21.11 -6.53
N VAL A 352 -3.69 -20.35 -5.73
CA VAL A 352 -5.12 -20.53 -5.50
C VAL A 352 -5.86 -20.12 -6.77
N PRO A 353 -6.61 -21.04 -7.42
CA PRO A 353 -7.26 -20.74 -8.70
C PRO A 353 -8.25 -19.58 -8.59
N GLY A 354 -8.18 -18.64 -9.54
CA GLY A 354 -9.09 -17.49 -9.61
C GLY A 354 -8.86 -16.40 -8.55
N VAL A 355 -7.85 -16.50 -7.68
CA VAL A 355 -7.57 -15.50 -6.64
C VAL A 355 -6.25 -14.79 -6.91
N TYR A 356 -6.35 -13.49 -7.13
CA TYR A 356 -5.23 -12.58 -7.36
C TYR A 356 -5.13 -11.57 -6.23
N ALA A 357 -3.97 -10.92 -6.10
CA ALA A 357 -3.83 -9.85 -5.12
C ALA A 357 -2.80 -8.80 -5.54
N LEU A 358 -3.02 -7.55 -5.11
CA LEU A 358 -2.09 -6.43 -5.31
C LEU A 358 -2.24 -5.40 -4.18
N GLY A 359 -1.20 -4.60 -3.99
CA GLY A 359 -1.18 -3.55 -2.97
C GLY A 359 -0.18 -3.82 -1.85
N LEU A 360 -0.13 -2.93 -0.85
CA LEU A 360 0.88 -2.96 0.21
C LEU A 360 0.90 -4.27 1.03
N GLY A 361 -0.25 -4.92 1.17
CA GLY A 361 -0.35 -6.20 1.88
C GLY A 361 0.14 -7.41 1.06
N TYR A 362 0.38 -7.26 -0.24
CA TYR A 362 0.67 -8.35 -1.18
C TYR A 362 1.91 -8.05 -2.02
N PRO A 363 3.08 -7.81 -1.41
CA PRO A 363 4.29 -7.52 -2.17
C PRO A 363 4.71 -8.73 -3.00
N ARG A 364 5.03 -8.52 -4.27
CA ARG A 364 5.80 -9.53 -5.00
C ARG A 364 7.22 -9.54 -4.47
N ILE A 365 7.73 -10.70 -4.15
CA ILE A 365 9.08 -10.82 -3.62
C ILE A 365 10.03 -11.16 -4.76
N GLY A 366 10.99 -10.28 -5.02
CA GLY A 366 12.03 -10.54 -6.00
C GLY A 366 13.03 -11.63 -5.55
N ASP A 367 13.91 -12.06 -6.46
CA ASP A 367 14.96 -13.05 -6.18
C ASP A 367 15.94 -12.55 -5.10
N ASP A 368 16.09 -11.23 -4.99
CA ASP A 368 16.82 -10.54 -3.92
C ASP A 368 16.13 -10.59 -2.54
N GLY A 369 14.97 -11.21 -2.46
CA GLY A 369 14.17 -11.30 -1.24
C GLY A 369 13.48 -9.99 -0.83
N VAL A 370 13.54 -8.95 -1.66
CA VAL A 370 12.93 -7.64 -1.41
C VAL A 370 11.48 -7.62 -1.90
N GLY A 371 10.59 -7.10 -1.06
CA GLY A 371 9.19 -6.87 -1.44
C GLY A 371 9.09 -5.70 -2.43
N ARG A 372 8.50 -5.96 -3.58
CA ARG A 372 8.26 -4.96 -4.62
C ARG A 372 6.87 -4.39 -4.43
N VAL A 373 6.81 -3.13 -4.02
CA VAL A 373 5.57 -2.37 -3.83
C VAL A 373 5.73 -0.97 -4.38
N GLY A 374 4.64 -0.40 -4.88
CA GLY A 374 4.62 0.97 -5.39
C GLY A 374 3.41 1.19 -6.29
N ILE A 375 2.94 2.43 -6.36
CA ILE A 375 1.77 2.77 -7.15
C ILE A 375 2.00 2.47 -8.64
N ASN A 376 3.21 2.72 -9.15
CA ASN A 376 3.61 2.39 -10.51
C ASN A 376 3.58 0.90 -10.85
N LEU A 377 3.70 0.01 -9.84
CA LEU A 377 3.48 -1.43 -10.02
C LEU A 377 1.99 -1.74 -9.98
N PHE A 378 1.27 -1.21 -9.00
CA PHE A 378 -0.16 -1.47 -8.81
C PHE A 378 -1.01 -0.93 -9.97
N HIS A 379 -0.64 0.22 -10.56
CA HIS A 379 -1.30 0.80 -11.73
C HIS A 379 -0.64 0.42 -13.06
N GLY A 380 0.49 -0.29 -13.01
CA GLY A 380 1.26 -0.76 -14.17
C GLY A 380 1.36 -2.28 -14.20
N SER A 381 2.60 -2.78 -14.11
CA SER A 381 2.93 -4.18 -14.41
C SER A 381 2.16 -5.23 -13.61
N ASP A 382 1.80 -4.99 -12.36
CA ASP A 382 1.06 -5.96 -11.55
C ASP A 382 -0.40 -6.05 -12.00
N ALA A 383 -1.05 -4.88 -12.21
CA ALA A 383 -2.41 -4.86 -12.75
C ALA A 383 -2.47 -5.40 -14.18
N ASP A 384 -1.47 -5.09 -15.03
CA ASP A 384 -1.41 -5.61 -16.41
C ASP A 384 -1.32 -7.14 -16.45
N ARG A 385 -0.60 -7.77 -15.49
CA ARG A 385 -0.53 -9.24 -15.37
C ARG A 385 -1.87 -9.83 -14.99
N ILE A 386 -2.54 -9.20 -14.00
CA ILE A 386 -3.86 -9.65 -13.56
C ILE A 386 -4.87 -9.53 -14.70
N VAL A 387 -4.94 -8.37 -15.37
CA VAL A 387 -5.88 -8.15 -16.48
C VAL A 387 -5.65 -9.15 -17.62
N ARG A 388 -4.41 -9.41 -18.01
CA ARG A 388 -4.09 -10.44 -19.02
C ARG A 388 -4.55 -11.84 -18.59
N ALA A 389 -4.40 -12.19 -17.31
CA ALA A 389 -4.85 -13.48 -16.80
C ALA A 389 -6.38 -13.58 -16.78
N LEU A 390 -7.09 -12.51 -16.41
CA LEU A 390 -8.57 -12.46 -16.47
C LEU A 390 -9.08 -12.57 -17.90
N ASP A 391 -8.34 -12.04 -18.86
CA ASP A 391 -8.67 -12.03 -20.29
C ASP A 391 -8.50 -13.39 -20.95
N SER A 392 -7.51 -14.15 -20.50
CA SER A 392 -7.17 -15.47 -21.01
C SER A 392 -8.03 -16.60 -20.42
N ALA A 393 -8.81 -16.30 -19.36
CA ALA A 393 -9.68 -17.26 -18.73
C ALA A 393 -10.93 -17.51 -19.59
N PRO A 394 -11.33 -18.77 -19.84
CA PRO A 394 -12.56 -19.04 -20.57
C PRO A 394 -13.74 -18.39 -19.83
N THR A 395 -14.53 -17.62 -20.55
CA THR A 395 -15.77 -17.01 -20.06
C THR A 395 -16.80 -18.14 -19.82
N SER A 396 -16.83 -18.71 -18.62
CA SER A 396 -18.02 -19.40 -18.16
C SER A 396 -19.09 -18.34 -17.94
N ALA A 397 -20.08 -18.27 -18.86
CA ALA A 397 -21.20 -17.36 -18.73
C ALA A 397 -21.88 -17.62 -17.37
N PRO A 398 -22.12 -16.60 -16.53
CA PRO A 398 -22.99 -16.77 -15.39
C PRO A 398 -24.39 -17.09 -15.91
N ASN A 399 -24.97 -18.17 -15.43
CA ASN A 399 -26.39 -18.44 -15.64
C ASN A 399 -27.18 -17.27 -15.03
N ASP A 400 -27.77 -16.48 -15.91
CA ASP A 400 -28.54 -15.26 -15.59
C ASP A 400 -29.98 -15.64 -15.23
N GLU A 401 -30.13 -16.52 -14.23
CA GLU A 401 -31.45 -16.79 -13.63
C GLU A 401 -31.31 -16.89 -12.11
N ARG A 402 -31.31 -15.73 -11.44
CA ARG A 402 -31.84 -15.47 -10.09
C ARG A 402 -31.38 -14.11 -9.57
N ALA A 403 -31.98 -13.06 -10.06
CA ALA A 403 -32.04 -11.81 -9.31
C ALA A 403 -33.08 -11.97 -8.19
N PRO A 404 -32.75 -11.90 -6.90
CA PRO A 404 -33.74 -11.76 -5.86
C PRO A 404 -34.38 -10.37 -5.98
N SER A 405 -35.69 -10.32 -6.21
CA SER A 405 -36.47 -9.10 -6.16
C SER A 405 -36.49 -8.59 -4.72
N TRP A 406 -35.79 -7.51 -4.49
CA TRP A 406 -35.86 -6.75 -3.25
C TRP A 406 -37.07 -5.84 -3.29
N GLN A 407 -38.17 -6.26 -2.63
CA GLN A 407 -39.23 -5.34 -2.19
C GLN A 407 -38.78 -4.79 -0.82
N GLY A 408 -38.66 -3.44 -0.75
CA GLY A 408 -38.25 -2.74 0.44
C GLY A 408 -39.26 -2.87 1.59
N ARG A 409 -38.71 -2.88 2.80
CA ARG A 409 -39.35 -2.37 4.02
C ARG A 409 -38.39 -1.45 4.73
#